data_d049b4da9085c551cc90843a775ad3c1
#
_entry.id   d049b4da9085c551cc90843a775ad3c1
#
_cell.length_a   1.000
_cell.length_b   1.000
_cell.length_c   1.000
_cell.angle_alpha   90.00
_cell.angle_beta   90.00
_cell.angle_gamma   90.00
#
_symmetry.space_group_name_H-M   'P 1'
#
loop_
_entity.id
_entity.type
_entity.pdbx_description
1 polymer ?
#
loop_
_entity_poly.entity_id
_entity_poly.type
_entity_poly.pdbx_seq_one_letter_code
_entity_poly.pdbx_strand_id
1 'polypeptide(L)'
;LKFWKAPVSAHIEYNGGLNYINNAFLAGPAYNWNSADFSRVFGVQVMYKYIQKNDEPHNFQVTGTWTINFCQGKYTFSGFADFWREKHFDVHGNEHNYIFMTEPQFWVNLNQFKHVNKDLNLSVGTEWEMSTNFATRNGFYYIPTLAMKWTF
;
A
#
# COMPACT_ATOMS: atom_id res chain seq x y z
N LEU A 1 -10.10 -12.80 -8.17
CA LEU A 1 -10.92 -13.51 -9.17
C LEU A 1 -11.54 -12.52 -10.14
N LYS A 2 -11.22 -12.61 -11.44
CA LYS A 2 -11.91 -11.87 -12.50
C LYS A 2 -13.15 -12.65 -12.91
N PHE A 3 -14.32 -12.07 -12.71
CA PHE A 3 -15.60 -12.74 -13.06
C PHE A 3 -16.12 -12.39 -14.48
N TRP A 4 -15.55 -11.35 -15.14
CA TRP A 4 -15.96 -10.88 -16.47
C TRP A 4 -14.86 -10.08 -17.17
N LYS A 5 -15.13 -9.58 -18.37
CA LYS A 5 -14.18 -8.78 -19.18
C LYS A 5 -13.92 -7.37 -18.63
N ALA A 6 -14.62 -6.95 -17.57
CA ALA A 6 -14.41 -5.65 -16.94
C ALA A 6 -13.12 -5.64 -16.09
N PRO A 7 -12.47 -4.50 -15.91
CA PRO A 7 -11.26 -4.35 -15.08
C PRO A 7 -11.57 -4.40 -13.56
N VAL A 8 -12.64 -5.10 -13.19
CA VAL A 8 -13.10 -5.30 -11.81
C VAL A 8 -12.81 -6.74 -11.39
N SER A 9 -12.35 -6.92 -10.18
CA SER A 9 -12.09 -8.22 -9.56
C SER A 9 -12.60 -8.24 -8.11
N ALA A 10 -12.80 -9.43 -7.56
CA ALA A 10 -12.95 -9.59 -6.11
C ALA A 10 -11.56 -9.66 -5.48
N HIS A 11 -11.36 -8.91 -4.40
CA HIS A 11 -10.17 -8.91 -3.58
C HIS A 11 -10.50 -9.53 -2.21
N ILE A 12 -9.64 -10.43 -1.75
CA ILE A 12 -9.71 -11.03 -0.41
C ILE A 12 -8.30 -10.97 0.15
N GLU A 13 -8.18 -10.48 1.37
CA GLU A 13 -6.90 -10.24 2.04
C GLU A 13 -6.98 -10.63 3.52
N TYR A 14 -5.89 -11.15 4.05
CA TYR A 14 -5.69 -11.39 5.48
C TYR A 14 -4.41 -10.69 5.92
N ASN A 15 -4.55 -9.79 6.88
CA ASN A 15 -3.45 -9.08 7.51
C ASN A 15 -3.20 -9.65 8.89
N GLY A 16 -2.08 -10.34 9.05
CA GLY A 16 -1.61 -10.81 10.35
C GLY A 16 -0.85 -9.71 11.07
N GLY A 17 -1.28 -9.39 12.28
CA GLY A 17 -0.63 -8.42 13.14
C GLY A 17 0.07 -9.07 14.33
N LEU A 18 1.05 -8.38 14.89
CA LEU A 18 1.73 -8.73 16.12
C LEU A 18 1.61 -7.59 17.13
N ASN A 19 1.48 -7.92 18.41
CA ASN A 19 1.42 -6.99 19.54
C ASN A 19 0.26 -5.97 19.43
N TYR A 20 0.55 -4.76 18.94
CA TYR A 20 -0.40 -3.64 18.89
C TYR A 20 -1.26 -3.62 17.62
N ILE A 21 -1.06 -4.56 16.70
CA ILE A 21 -1.80 -4.65 15.45
C ILE A 21 -2.66 -5.91 15.47
N ASN A 22 -3.97 -5.74 15.41
CA ASN A 22 -4.91 -6.86 15.36
C ASN A 22 -4.93 -7.51 13.98
N ASN A 23 -5.17 -8.81 13.96
CA ASN A 23 -5.42 -9.50 12.69
C ASN A 23 -6.70 -8.97 12.04
N ALA A 24 -6.68 -8.83 10.72
CA ALA A 24 -7.83 -8.37 9.96
C ALA A 24 -8.08 -9.20 8.70
N PHE A 25 -9.36 -9.39 8.40
CA PHE A 25 -9.84 -9.95 7.12
C PHE A 25 -10.50 -8.85 6.32
N LEU A 26 -10.14 -8.77 5.04
CA LEU A 26 -10.70 -7.80 4.12
C LEU A 26 -11.29 -8.51 2.91
N ALA A 27 -12.43 -8.03 2.42
CA ALA A 27 -13.05 -8.52 1.20
C ALA A 27 -13.84 -7.42 0.52
N GLY A 28 -13.72 -7.30 -0.80
CA GLY A 28 -14.47 -6.30 -1.56
C GLY A 28 -14.08 -6.25 -3.03
N PRO A 29 -14.70 -5.34 -3.80
CA PRO A 29 -14.34 -5.10 -5.18
C PRO A 29 -13.00 -4.36 -5.30
N ALA A 30 -12.24 -4.71 -6.33
CA ALA A 30 -11.04 -4.03 -6.76
C ALA A 30 -11.16 -3.64 -8.23
N TYR A 31 -10.83 -2.40 -8.56
CA TYR A 31 -10.72 -1.89 -9.92
C TYR A 31 -9.26 -1.62 -10.22
N ASN A 32 -8.77 -2.12 -11.37
CA ASN A 32 -7.41 -1.86 -11.83
C ASN A 32 -7.45 -1.28 -13.25
N TRP A 33 -6.72 -0.21 -13.42
CA TRP A 33 -6.49 0.43 -14.70
C TRP A 33 -5.00 0.45 -15.04
N ASN A 34 -4.67 0.24 -16.30
CA ASN A 34 -3.31 0.38 -16.81
C ASN A 34 -3.31 1.09 -18.17
N SER A 35 -2.23 1.81 -18.45
CA SER A 35 -1.95 2.31 -19.81
C SER A 35 -1.67 1.14 -20.76
N ALA A 36 -1.79 1.38 -22.07
CA ALA A 36 -1.59 0.34 -23.08
C ALA A 36 -0.19 -0.29 -23.04
N ASP A 37 0.81 0.49 -22.65
CA ASP A 37 2.22 0.09 -22.50
C ASP A 37 2.57 -0.38 -21.07
N PHE A 38 1.60 -0.44 -20.16
CA PHE A 38 1.79 -0.76 -18.74
C PHE A 38 2.79 0.14 -18.00
N SER A 39 3.15 1.29 -18.59
CA SER A 39 3.99 2.25 -17.89
C SER A 39 3.30 2.91 -16.69
N ARG A 40 1.97 2.88 -16.68
CA ARG A 40 1.14 3.41 -15.59
C ARG A 40 0.10 2.39 -15.19
N VAL A 41 0.07 2.07 -13.90
CA VAL A 41 -0.92 1.17 -13.31
C VAL A 41 -1.50 1.84 -12.08
N PHE A 42 -2.83 1.85 -11.98
CA PHE A 42 -3.56 2.36 -10.83
C PHE A 42 -4.56 1.33 -10.35
N GLY A 43 -4.69 1.18 -9.06
CA GLY A 43 -5.68 0.33 -8.43
C GLY A 43 -6.50 1.10 -7.39
N VAL A 44 -7.77 0.73 -7.27
CA VAL A 44 -8.64 1.18 -6.17
C VAL A 44 -9.39 -0.03 -5.64
N GLN A 45 -9.43 -0.16 -4.32
CA GLN A 45 -10.13 -1.21 -3.61
C GLN A 45 -11.05 -0.58 -2.58
N VAL A 46 -12.27 -1.10 -2.48
CA VAL A 46 -13.22 -0.73 -1.43
C VAL A 46 -13.62 -2.01 -0.72
N MET A 47 -13.22 -2.13 0.53
CA MET A 47 -13.27 -3.39 1.24
C MET A 47 -14.07 -3.29 2.54
N TYR A 48 -14.87 -4.29 2.81
CA TYR A 48 -15.29 -4.60 4.17
C TYR A 48 -14.06 -5.12 4.92
N LYS A 49 -13.86 -4.65 6.16
CA LYS A 49 -12.73 -5.00 7.03
C LYS A 49 -13.26 -5.52 8.36
N TYR A 50 -12.93 -6.77 8.66
CA TYR A 50 -13.19 -7.38 9.96
C TYR A 50 -11.90 -7.42 10.77
N ILE A 51 -11.86 -6.77 11.92
CA ILE A 51 -10.69 -6.67 12.78
C ILE A 51 -10.92 -7.54 14.02
N GLN A 52 -10.10 -8.58 14.17
CA GLN A 52 -10.20 -9.49 15.31
C GLN A 52 -9.84 -8.78 16.61
N LYS A 53 -10.55 -9.13 17.69
CA LYS A 53 -10.33 -8.58 19.05
C LYS A 53 -10.49 -7.06 19.18
N ASN A 54 -11.12 -6.42 18.23
CA ASN A 54 -11.51 -5.02 18.32
C ASN A 54 -12.92 -4.92 18.89
N ASP A 55 -13.19 -3.92 19.73
CA ASP A 55 -14.52 -3.69 20.31
C ASP A 55 -15.59 -3.43 19.24
N GLU A 56 -15.16 -2.81 18.12
CA GLU A 56 -15.97 -2.60 16.94
C GLU A 56 -15.32 -3.33 15.73
N PRO A 57 -15.55 -4.66 15.57
CA PRO A 57 -14.81 -5.45 14.59
C PRO A 57 -15.21 -5.20 13.15
N HIS A 58 -16.40 -4.66 12.89
CA HIS A 58 -16.96 -4.45 11.55
C HIS A 58 -16.64 -3.05 11.04
N ASN A 59 -15.78 -2.97 10.03
CA ASN A 59 -15.23 -1.73 9.51
C ASN A 59 -15.15 -1.72 7.97
N PHE A 60 -14.59 -0.68 7.40
CA PHE A 60 -14.28 -0.57 5.97
C PHE A 60 -12.84 -0.11 5.77
N GLN A 61 -12.30 -0.38 4.59
CA GLN A 61 -11.03 0.16 4.12
C GLN A 61 -11.16 0.56 2.65
N VAL A 62 -10.55 1.68 2.31
CA VAL A 62 -10.33 2.11 0.93
C VAL A 62 -8.83 2.15 0.69
N THR A 63 -8.36 1.43 -0.33
CA THR A 63 -6.96 1.36 -0.74
C THR A 63 -6.80 1.91 -2.15
N GLY A 64 -5.91 2.86 -2.33
CA GLY A 64 -5.41 3.30 -3.63
C GLY A 64 -3.98 2.82 -3.85
N THR A 65 -3.66 2.31 -5.04
CA THR A 65 -2.31 1.90 -5.41
C THR A 65 -1.89 2.55 -6.72
N TRP A 66 -0.61 2.83 -6.89
CA TRP A 66 -0.07 3.36 -8.13
C TRP A 66 1.33 2.83 -8.43
N THR A 67 1.60 2.68 -9.72
CA THR A 67 2.94 2.43 -10.25
C THR A 67 3.09 3.21 -11.55
N ILE A 68 4.07 4.09 -11.62
CA ILE A 68 4.36 4.94 -12.78
C ILE A 68 5.83 4.75 -13.13
N ASN A 69 6.08 4.16 -14.31
CA ASN A 69 7.40 4.03 -14.88
C ASN A 69 7.63 5.16 -15.89
N PHE A 70 8.75 5.84 -15.84
CA PHE A 70 9.08 6.94 -16.75
C PHE A 70 10.54 6.94 -17.14
N CYS A 71 10.90 7.78 -18.11
CA CYS A 71 12.23 7.82 -18.71
C CYS A 71 12.70 6.42 -19.20
N GLN A 72 11.83 5.72 -19.96
CA GLN A 72 12.10 4.38 -20.48
C GLN A 72 12.36 3.34 -19.37
N GLY A 73 11.62 3.45 -18.27
CA GLY A 73 11.72 2.52 -17.14
C GLY A 73 12.92 2.75 -16.21
N LYS A 74 13.71 3.82 -16.42
CA LYS A 74 14.82 4.15 -15.52
C LYS A 74 14.37 4.51 -14.12
N TYR A 75 13.19 5.09 -14.00
CA TYR A 75 12.62 5.52 -12.74
C TYR A 75 11.22 4.95 -12.56
N THR A 76 10.89 4.58 -11.34
CA THR A 76 9.56 4.17 -10.94
C THR A 76 9.11 5.01 -9.74
N PHE A 77 7.91 5.59 -9.85
CA PHE A 77 7.19 6.14 -8.72
C PHE A 77 6.02 5.23 -8.41
N SER A 78 6.00 4.65 -7.24
CA SER A 78 4.97 3.68 -6.82
C SER A 78 4.54 3.93 -5.39
N GLY A 79 3.50 3.24 -4.95
CA GLY A 79 3.06 3.30 -3.58
C GLY A 79 1.61 2.89 -3.41
N PHE A 80 1.15 3.09 -2.20
CA PHE A 80 -0.25 2.90 -1.83
C PHE A 80 -0.72 4.02 -0.88
N ALA A 81 -2.03 4.14 -0.75
CA ALA A 81 -2.69 4.95 0.26
C ALA A 81 -3.90 4.19 0.79
N ASP A 82 -3.92 3.97 2.09
CA ASP A 82 -4.97 3.29 2.83
C ASP A 82 -5.69 4.27 3.74
N PHE A 83 -7.00 4.20 3.72
CA PHE A 83 -7.85 4.87 4.68
C PHE A 83 -8.86 3.86 5.24
N TRP A 84 -8.89 3.69 6.56
CA TRP A 84 -9.85 2.77 7.17
C TRP A 84 -10.41 3.27 8.49
N ARG A 85 -11.55 2.71 8.85
CA ARG A 85 -12.11 2.88 10.17
C ARG A 85 -11.59 1.78 11.10
N GLU A 86 -11.12 2.17 12.27
CA GLU A 86 -10.72 1.28 13.35
C GLU A 86 -10.79 2.04 14.67
N LYS A 87 -11.67 1.61 15.57
CA LYS A 87 -11.72 2.17 16.92
C LYS A 87 -10.51 1.67 17.71
N HIS A 88 -9.71 2.59 18.19
CA HIS A 88 -8.55 2.29 19.03
C HIS A 88 -8.23 3.46 19.97
N PHE A 89 -7.37 3.21 20.95
CA PHE A 89 -6.88 4.21 21.88
C PHE A 89 -5.39 4.42 21.68
N ASP A 90 -4.95 5.67 21.72
CA ASP A 90 -3.53 6.01 21.71
C ASP A 90 -2.88 5.73 23.08
N VAL A 91 -1.55 5.92 23.17
CA VAL A 91 -0.78 5.73 24.42
C VAL A 91 -1.19 6.69 25.54
N HIS A 92 -1.95 7.73 25.25
CA HIS A 92 -2.48 8.71 26.22
C HIS A 92 -3.92 8.44 26.60
N GLY A 93 -4.56 7.38 26.03
CA GLY A 93 -5.94 7.01 26.27
C GLY A 93 -6.97 7.81 25.47
N ASN A 94 -6.55 8.57 24.43
CA ASN A 94 -7.50 9.25 23.54
C ASN A 94 -8.05 8.26 22.51
N GLU A 95 -9.37 8.33 22.28
CA GLU A 95 -10.04 7.51 21.29
C GLU A 95 -9.83 8.07 19.88
N HIS A 96 -9.48 7.18 18.95
CA HIS A 96 -9.41 7.45 17.52
C HIS A 96 -10.24 6.43 16.75
N ASN A 97 -10.86 6.86 15.65
CA ASN A 97 -11.76 6.04 14.86
C ASN A 97 -11.31 5.87 13.41
N TYR A 98 -10.33 6.65 12.95
CA TYR A 98 -9.87 6.64 11.57
C TYR A 98 -8.35 6.63 11.50
N ILE A 99 -7.85 5.79 10.61
CA ILE A 99 -6.43 5.68 10.32
C ILE A 99 -6.21 5.97 8.84
N PHE A 100 -5.19 6.74 8.55
CA PHE A 100 -4.65 6.93 7.21
C PHE A 100 -3.21 6.47 7.20
N MET A 101 -2.83 5.74 6.14
CA MET A 101 -1.45 5.33 5.88
C MET A 101 -1.15 5.45 4.40
N THR A 102 0.03 5.92 4.06
CA THR A 102 0.52 5.95 2.68
C THR A 102 2.02 5.75 2.65
N GLU A 103 2.50 5.09 1.61
CA GLU A 103 3.92 4.85 1.39
C GLU A 103 4.28 5.14 -0.07
N PRO A 104 4.45 6.42 -0.45
CA PRO A 104 5.06 6.76 -1.74
C PRO A 104 6.51 6.28 -1.77
N GLN A 105 6.91 5.73 -2.92
CA GLN A 105 8.22 5.16 -3.15
C GLN A 105 8.81 5.71 -4.45
N PHE A 106 10.10 6.01 -4.46
CA PHE A 106 10.83 6.39 -5.67
C PHE A 106 12.01 5.46 -5.88
N TRP A 107 12.08 4.88 -7.08
CA TRP A 107 13.08 3.88 -7.44
C TRP A 107 13.88 4.29 -8.68
N VAL A 108 15.18 4.03 -8.64
CA VAL A 108 16.11 4.09 -9.77
C VAL A 108 16.46 2.67 -10.19
N ASN A 109 16.03 2.26 -11.39
CA ASN A 109 16.21 0.91 -11.91
C ASN A 109 17.55 0.82 -12.65
N LEU A 110 18.55 0.23 -12.02
CA LEU A 110 19.94 0.30 -12.49
C LEU A 110 20.16 -0.40 -13.83
N ASN A 111 19.45 -1.49 -14.11
CA ASN A 111 19.55 -2.22 -15.38
C ASN A 111 19.04 -1.43 -16.60
N GLN A 112 18.40 -0.29 -16.41
CA GLN A 112 17.95 0.59 -17.50
C GLN A 112 19.01 1.62 -17.95
N PHE A 113 20.15 1.66 -17.27
CA PHE A 113 21.24 2.57 -17.65
C PHE A 113 22.22 1.91 -18.61
N LYS A 114 22.91 2.74 -19.39
CA LYS A 114 23.97 2.29 -20.29
C LYS A 114 25.11 1.67 -19.48
N HIS A 115 25.73 0.63 -20.02
CA HIS A 115 26.86 -0.10 -19.42
C HIS A 115 26.53 -0.90 -18.13
N VAL A 116 25.26 -0.98 -17.75
CA VAL A 116 24.81 -1.89 -16.69
C VAL A 116 24.25 -3.16 -17.32
N ASN A 117 24.58 -4.31 -16.74
CA ASN A 117 24.03 -5.59 -17.18
C ASN A 117 22.50 -5.55 -17.07
N LYS A 118 21.82 -5.92 -18.17
CA LYS A 118 20.36 -5.95 -18.25
C LYS A 118 19.71 -6.97 -17.32
N ASP A 119 20.44 -8.02 -16.97
CA ASP A 119 19.98 -9.07 -16.05
C ASP A 119 20.12 -8.65 -14.57
N LEU A 120 20.80 -7.52 -14.30
CA LEU A 120 20.91 -6.97 -12.96
C LEU A 120 19.64 -6.24 -12.59
N ASN A 121 18.62 -6.98 -12.15
CA ASN A 121 17.34 -6.43 -11.70
C ASN A 121 17.43 -5.79 -10.30
N LEU A 122 18.36 -4.84 -10.17
CA LEU A 122 18.62 -4.10 -8.95
C LEU A 122 18.06 -2.67 -9.07
N SER A 123 17.27 -2.26 -8.10
CA SER A 123 16.81 -0.89 -7.96
C SER A 123 17.22 -0.34 -6.59
N VAL A 124 17.59 0.93 -6.57
CA VAL A 124 17.84 1.67 -5.33
C VAL A 124 16.83 2.80 -5.22
N GLY A 125 16.41 3.10 -4.02
CA GLY A 125 15.33 4.08 -3.88
C GLY A 125 15.09 4.52 -2.45
N THR A 126 13.97 5.19 -2.29
CA THR A 126 13.49 5.68 -1.00
C THR A 126 12.00 5.42 -0.88
N GLU A 127 11.58 5.12 0.33
CA GLU A 127 10.19 4.93 0.72
C GLU A 127 9.87 5.91 1.83
N TRP A 128 8.67 6.46 1.82
CA TRP A 128 8.23 7.45 2.81
C TRP A 128 6.93 6.96 3.44
N GLU A 129 7.02 6.20 4.53
CA GLU A 129 5.83 5.85 5.30
C GLU A 129 5.29 7.11 5.99
N MET A 130 4.06 7.44 5.70
CA MET A 130 3.30 8.50 6.36
C MET A 130 2.03 7.92 6.92
N SER A 131 1.77 8.13 8.20
CA SER A 131 0.58 7.60 8.84
C SER A 131 -0.01 8.57 9.84
N THR A 132 -1.32 8.44 10.08
CA THR A 132 -2.04 9.19 11.10
C THR A 132 -2.77 8.21 12.00
N ASN A 133 -2.57 8.33 13.30
CA ASN A 133 -3.20 7.51 14.35
C ASN A 133 -2.93 6.00 14.24
N PHE A 134 -1.88 5.59 13.55
CA PHE A 134 -1.56 4.18 13.36
C PHE A 134 -0.74 3.61 14.52
N ALA A 135 -0.98 2.34 14.89
CA ALA A 135 -0.25 1.58 15.91
C ALA A 135 -0.14 2.29 17.27
N THR A 136 -1.27 2.72 17.82
CA THR A 136 -1.39 3.43 19.13
C THR A 136 -0.76 4.82 19.17
N ARG A 137 -0.27 5.34 18.04
CA ARG A 137 0.27 6.69 17.94
C ARG A 137 -0.85 7.71 17.79
N ASN A 138 -0.61 8.93 18.27
CA ASN A 138 -1.51 10.06 18.09
C ASN A 138 -0.93 11.02 17.05
N GLY A 139 -1.74 11.43 16.06
CA GLY A 139 -1.37 12.40 15.05
C GLY A 139 -0.57 11.83 13.87
N PHE A 140 0.15 12.71 13.20
CA PHE A 140 0.87 12.40 11.96
C PHE A 140 2.31 11.97 12.24
N TYR A 141 2.73 10.91 11.56
CA TYR A 141 4.10 10.38 11.58
C TYR A 141 4.65 10.27 10.17
N TYR A 142 5.95 10.49 10.04
CA TYR A 142 6.69 10.39 8.80
C TYR A 142 8.01 9.66 9.04
N ILE A 143 8.22 8.56 8.31
CA ILE A 143 9.38 7.68 8.43
C ILE A 143 10.01 7.51 7.03
N PRO A 144 11.06 8.26 6.70
CA PRO A 144 11.78 8.06 5.45
C PRO A 144 12.75 6.88 5.57
N THR A 145 12.83 6.08 4.51
CA THR A 145 13.71 4.91 4.43
C THR A 145 14.50 4.93 3.13
N LEU A 146 15.78 4.55 3.17
CA LEU A 146 16.55 4.18 1.98
C LEU A 146 16.43 2.67 1.79
N ALA A 147 16.16 2.27 0.56
CA ALA A 147 15.87 0.88 0.25
C ALA A 147 16.58 0.40 -1.00
N MET A 148 16.80 -0.90 -1.06
CA MET A 148 17.36 -1.60 -2.20
C MET A 148 16.46 -2.79 -2.51
N LYS A 149 16.05 -2.92 -3.79
CA LYS A 149 15.19 -3.99 -4.26
C LYS A 149 15.90 -4.79 -5.34
N TRP A 150 16.07 -6.07 -5.10
CA TRP A 150 16.62 -7.00 -6.08
C TRP A 150 15.57 -8.05 -6.45
N THR A 151 15.28 -8.13 -7.75
CA THR A 151 14.32 -9.10 -8.30
C THR A 151 15.10 -10.15 -9.11
N PHE A 152 14.91 -11.43 -8.85
CA PHE A 152 15.58 -12.58 -9.52
C PHE A 152 14.56 -13.63 -9.95
#